data_ee345ca1d6d2cf1327b92ecbc4c58a6c
#
_entry.id   ee345ca1d6d2cf1327b92ecbc4c58a6c
#
_cell.length_a   1.000
_cell.length_b   1.000
_cell.length_c   1.000
_cell.angle_alpha   90.00
_cell.angle_beta   90.00
_cell.angle_gamma   90.00
#
_symmetry.space_group_name_H-M   'P 1'
#
loop_
_entity.id
_entity.type
_entity.pdbx_description
1 polymer ?
#
loop_
_entity_poly.entity_id
_entity_poly.type
_entity_poly.pdbx_seq_one_letter_code
_entity_poly.pdbx_strand_id
1 'polypeptide(L)'
;MKLTLKEEERLIIFEVAEMARRRWKHGLKLNYVEADAIICDELLERARAGCNTLTELISIGSQIISLEDVMEGTERLLPFIQLEVLMPDGTKLVSIHNPIRLEKKEDTIKELLSMA
;
A
#
# COMPACT_ATOMS: atom_id res chain seq x y z
N MET A 1 -7.53 -15.22 -22.12
CA MET A 1 -6.46 -15.11 -21.08
C MET A 1 -6.91 -15.82 -19.83
N LYS A 2 -6.09 -16.71 -19.34
CA LYS A 2 -6.37 -17.41 -18.08
C LYS A 2 -5.42 -16.88 -17.01
N LEU A 3 -5.98 -16.46 -15.88
CA LEU A 3 -5.20 -15.93 -14.77
C LEU A 3 -5.08 -16.96 -13.65
N THR A 4 -3.92 -16.99 -12.99
CA THR A 4 -3.74 -17.77 -11.77
C THR A 4 -4.50 -17.06 -10.64
N LEU A 5 -4.73 -17.79 -9.53
CA LEU A 5 -5.39 -17.22 -8.35
C LEU A 5 -4.62 -16.02 -7.79
N LYS A 6 -3.30 -16.08 -7.79
CA LYS A 6 -2.44 -14.97 -7.35
C LYS A 6 -2.59 -13.74 -8.25
N GLU A 7 -2.70 -13.95 -9.56
CA GLU A 7 -2.91 -12.86 -10.50
C GLU A 7 -4.27 -12.21 -10.33
N GLU A 8 -5.30 -12.99 -10.03
CA GLU A 8 -6.63 -12.48 -9.73
C GLU A 8 -6.61 -11.63 -8.45
N GLU A 9 -5.96 -12.12 -7.40
CA GLU A 9 -5.80 -11.37 -6.15
C GLU A 9 -5.07 -10.05 -6.38
N ARG A 10 -4.02 -10.07 -7.21
CA ARG A 10 -3.27 -8.86 -7.56
C ARG A 10 -4.17 -7.82 -8.24
N LEU A 11 -5.03 -8.27 -9.15
CA LEU A 11 -5.97 -7.38 -9.84
C LEU A 11 -7.01 -6.81 -8.89
N ILE A 12 -7.50 -7.60 -7.95
CA ILE A 12 -8.46 -7.12 -6.94
C ILE A 12 -7.83 -6.03 -6.09
N ILE A 13 -6.59 -6.22 -5.65
CA ILE A 13 -5.86 -5.19 -4.90
C ILE A 13 -5.75 -3.90 -5.71
N PHE A 14 -5.40 -4.02 -6.99
CA PHE A 14 -5.32 -2.86 -7.89
C PHE A 14 -6.66 -2.14 -8.02
N GLU A 15 -7.74 -2.89 -8.25
CA GLU A 15 -9.07 -2.30 -8.42
C GLU A 15 -9.52 -1.55 -7.17
N VAL A 16 -9.35 -2.14 -5.99
CA VAL A 16 -9.71 -1.50 -4.73
C VAL A 16 -8.83 -0.26 -4.50
N ALA A 17 -7.52 -0.39 -4.75
CA ALA A 17 -6.57 0.71 -4.61
C ALA A 17 -6.91 1.87 -5.55
N GLU A 18 -7.30 1.57 -6.79
CA GLU A 18 -7.65 2.61 -7.77
C GLU A 18 -8.89 3.38 -7.35
N MET A 19 -9.93 2.70 -6.89
CA MET A 19 -11.11 3.36 -6.34
C MET A 19 -10.75 4.23 -5.13
N ALA A 20 -9.91 3.68 -4.25
CA ALA A 20 -9.47 4.39 -3.06
C ALA A 20 -8.67 5.65 -3.42
N ARG A 21 -7.78 5.57 -4.41
CA ARG A 21 -7.01 6.73 -4.87
C ARG A 21 -7.89 7.85 -5.43
N ARG A 22 -8.95 7.49 -6.15
CA ARG A 22 -9.91 8.48 -6.66
C ARG A 22 -10.60 9.22 -5.51
N ARG A 23 -11.01 8.50 -4.48
CA ARG A 23 -11.62 9.10 -3.28
C ARG A 23 -10.62 9.98 -2.54
N TRP A 24 -9.39 9.50 -2.41
CA TRP A 24 -8.30 10.21 -1.75
C TRP A 24 -8.00 11.55 -2.45
N LYS A 25 -7.95 11.54 -3.78
CA LYS A 25 -7.73 12.76 -4.58
C LYS A 25 -8.84 13.79 -4.37
N HIS A 26 -10.06 13.35 -4.07
CA HIS A 26 -11.18 14.25 -3.79
C HIS A 26 -11.22 14.71 -2.33
N GLY A 27 -10.24 14.39 -1.54
CA GLY A 27 -10.15 14.81 -0.15
C GLY A 27 -10.97 13.98 0.82
N LEU A 28 -11.48 12.82 0.39
CA LEU A 28 -12.22 11.91 1.27
C LEU A 28 -11.27 11.15 2.18
N LYS A 29 -11.69 10.96 3.43
CA LYS A 29 -10.93 10.16 4.38
C LYS A 29 -11.08 8.68 4.02
N LEU A 30 -9.98 7.95 4.08
CA LEU A 30 -9.93 6.53 3.71
C LEU A 30 -10.35 5.64 4.89
N ASN A 31 -11.03 4.54 4.58
CA ASN A 31 -11.24 3.48 5.57
C ASN A 31 -10.06 2.50 5.53
N TYR A 32 -10.06 1.47 6.41
CA TYR A 32 -8.91 0.57 6.53
C TYR A 32 -8.69 -0.29 5.29
N VAL A 33 -9.75 -0.70 4.61
CA VAL A 33 -9.64 -1.48 3.37
C VAL A 33 -9.00 -0.66 2.27
N GLU A 34 -9.42 0.60 2.15
CA GLU A 34 -8.88 1.53 1.16
C GLU A 34 -7.41 1.84 1.42
N ALA A 35 -7.06 2.11 2.68
CA ALA A 35 -5.68 2.39 3.06
C ALA A 35 -4.78 1.16 2.83
N ASP A 36 -5.24 -0.02 3.23
CA ASP A 36 -4.53 -1.27 3.03
C ASP A 36 -4.25 -1.52 1.54
N ALA A 37 -5.27 -1.36 0.71
CA ALA A 37 -5.14 -1.58 -0.74
C ALA A 37 -4.13 -0.62 -1.38
N ILE A 38 -4.14 0.65 -1.02
CA ILE A 38 -3.19 1.63 -1.56
C ILE A 38 -1.76 1.28 -1.16
N ILE A 39 -1.55 0.93 0.11
CA ILE A 39 -0.22 0.53 0.59
C ILE A 39 0.26 -0.72 -0.14
N CYS A 40 -0.57 -1.75 -0.21
CA CYS A 40 -0.21 -3.01 -0.86
C CYS A 40 0.08 -2.82 -2.35
N ASP A 41 -0.74 -2.06 -3.05
CA ASP A 41 -0.56 -1.82 -4.49
C ASP A 41 0.77 -1.10 -4.76
N GLU A 42 1.09 -0.09 -3.96
CA GLU A 42 2.36 0.63 -4.09
C GLU A 42 3.57 -0.27 -3.85
N LEU A 43 3.51 -1.10 -2.81
CA LEU A 43 4.60 -2.02 -2.49
C LEU A 43 4.78 -3.09 -3.56
N LEU A 44 3.68 -3.62 -4.10
CA LEU A 44 3.73 -4.62 -5.16
C LEU A 44 4.35 -4.05 -6.43
N GLU A 45 4.00 -2.82 -6.80
CA GLU A 45 4.58 -2.17 -7.98
C GLU A 45 6.07 -1.88 -7.78
N ARG A 46 6.47 -1.41 -6.60
CA ARG A 46 7.88 -1.16 -6.30
C ARG A 46 8.70 -2.44 -6.29
N ALA A 47 8.14 -3.52 -5.77
CA ALA A 47 8.80 -4.83 -5.80
C ALA A 47 8.98 -5.32 -7.23
N ARG A 48 7.93 -5.22 -8.04
CA ARG A 48 7.96 -5.64 -9.46
C ARG A 48 8.97 -4.83 -10.27
N ALA A 49 9.05 -3.54 -10.00
CA ALA A 49 9.99 -2.65 -10.70
C ALA A 49 11.44 -2.88 -10.28
N GLY A 50 11.67 -3.51 -9.13
CA GLY A 50 13.03 -3.81 -8.65
C GLY A 50 13.80 -2.60 -8.15
N CYS A 51 13.11 -1.49 -7.83
CA CYS A 51 13.79 -0.25 -7.42
C CYS A 51 14.08 -0.16 -5.92
N ASN A 52 13.62 -1.11 -5.13
CA ASN A 52 13.81 -1.09 -3.68
C ASN A 52 14.23 -2.45 -3.13
N THR A 53 15.01 -2.44 -2.06
CA THR A 53 15.33 -3.66 -1.30
C THR A 53 14.14 -4.03 -0.41
N LEU A 54 14.15 -5.25 0.13
CA LEU A 54 13.11 -5.71 1.06
C LEU A 54 13.02 -4.78 2.27
N THR A 55 14.15 -4.40 2.85
CA THR A 55 14.20 -3.49 4.00
C THR A 55 13.60 -2.13 3.66
N GLU A 56 13.91 -1.61 2.46
CA GLU A 56 13.34 -0.36 1.99
C GLU A 56 11.82 -0.44 1.82
N LEU A 57 11.32 -1.54 1.27
CA LEU A 57 9.87 -1.74 1.11
C LEU A 57 9.15 -1.73 2.45
N ILE A 58 9.72 -2.38 3.47
CA ILE A 58 9.14 -2.39 4.81
C ILE A 58 9.07 -0.97 5.37
N SER A 59 10.14 -0.19 5.21
CA SER A 59 10.17 1.20 5.65
C SER A 59 9.16 2.06 4.88
N ILE A 60 9.11 1.93 3.57
CA ILE A 60 8.21 2.70 2.70
C ILE A 60 6.76 2.45 3.07
N GLY A 61 6.39 1.21 3.41
CA GLY A 61 5.01 0.85 3.72
C GLY A 61 4.39 1.65 4.86
N SER A 62 5.18 2.19 5.76
CA SER A 62 4.69 3.03 6.86
C SER A 62 4.79 4.53 6.56
N GLN A 63 5.11 4.90 5.32
CA GLN A 63 5.30 6.28 4.90
C GLN A 63 4.36 6.69 3.76
N ILE A 64 3.40 5.86 3.41
CA ILE A 64 2.49 6.13 2.28
C ILE A 64 1.24 6.86 2.75
N ILE A 65 0.61 6.37 3.81
CA ILE A 65 -0.65 6.89 4.35
C ILE A 65 -0.40 7.46 5.75
N SER A 66 -0.91 8.66 6.01
CA SER A 66 -0.84 9.30 7.32
C SER A 66 -2.16 9.19 8.07
N LEU A 67 -2.15 9.54 9.35
CA LEU A 67 -3.36 9.62 10.17
C LEU A 67 -4.33 10.68 9.64
N GLU A 68 -3.83 11.71 8.98
CA GLU A 68 -4.67 12.75 8.36
C GLU A 68 -5.45 12.23 7.13
N ASP A 69 -4.97 11.15 6.51
CA ASP A 69 -5.58 10.60 5.29
C ASP A 69 -6.75 9.67 5.58
N VAL A 70 -6.90 9.21 6.82
CA VAL A 70 -7.84 8.16 7.17
C VAL A 70 -8.92 8.63 8.14
N MET A 71 -10.02 7.89 8.18
CA MET A 71 -11.07 8.10 9.16
C MET A 71 -10.53 7.84 10.56
N GLU A 72 -11.07 8.53 11.55
CA GLU A 72 -10.65 8.36 12.95
C GLU A 72 -10.72 6.91 13.39
N GLY A 73 -9.63 6.41 13.97
CA GLY A 73 -9.53 5.04 14.47
C GLY A 73 -9.15 4.00 13.44
N THR A 74 -8.98 4.38 12.18
CA THR A 74 -8.62 3.45 11.10
C THR A 74 -7.30 2.73 11.37
N GLU A 75 -6.32 3.41 11.96
CA GLU A 75 -5.00 2.84 12.28
C GLU A 75 -5.10 1.64 13.22
N ARG A 76 -6.12 1.61 14.07
CA ARG A 76 -6.33 0.51 15.00
C ARG A 76 -6.94 -0.72 14.33
N LEU A 77 -7.60 -0.52 13.18
CA LEU A 77 -8.18 -1.62 12.40
C LEU A 77 -7.14 -2.25 11.46
N LEU A 78 -5.99 -1.63 11.30
CA LEU A 78 -4.90 -2.12 10.45
C LEU A 78 -3.61 -2.18 11.27
N PRO A 79 -3.52 -3.11 12.25
CA PRO A 79 -2.35 -3.18 13.14
C PRO A 79 -1.10 -3.70 12.46
N PHE A 80 -1.23 -4.47 11.40
CA PHE A 80 -0.10 -4.92 10.61
C PHE A 80 -0.55 -5.32 9.20
N ILE A 81 0.41 -5.32 8.27
CA ILE A 81 0.23 -5.83 6.92
C ILE A 81 1.24 -6.94 6.70
N GLN A 82 0.79 -8.07 6.18
CA GLN A 82 1.66 -9.13 5.68
C GLN A 82 1.36 -9.29 4.20
N LEU A 83 2.37 -9.07 3.37
CA LEU A 83 2.21 -9.05 1.93
C LEU A 83 3.31 -9.88 1.27
N GLU A 84 2.90 -10.81 0.42
CA GLU A 84 3.84 -11.57 -0.42
C GLU A 84 4.10 -10.75 -1.67
N VAL A 85 5.36 -10.41 -1.92
CA VAL A 85 5.78 -9.59 -3.06
C VAL A 85 6.71 -10.39 -3.97
N LEU A 86 6.60 -10.15 -5.28
CA LEU A 86 7.49 -10.75 -6.25
C LEU A 86 8.60 -9.75 -6.59
N MET A 87 9.80 -10.04 -6.11
CA MET A 87 10.99 -9.25 -6.39
C MET A 87 11.81 -9.91 -7.51
N PRO A 88 12.77 -9.20 -8.11
CA PRO A 88 13.59 -9.78 -9.19
C PRO A 88 14.29 -11.08 -8.81
N ASP A 89 14.65 -11.25 -7.55
CA ASP A 89 15.34 -12.45 -7.05
C ASP A 89 14.40 -13.47 -6.39
N GLY A 90 13.10 -13.29 -6.52
CA GLY A 90 12.12 -14.25 -6.02
C GLY A 90 11.06 -13.64 -5.13
N THR A 91 10.18 -14.50 -4.61
CA THR A 91 9.09 -14.12 -3.74
C THR A 91 9.58 -13.86 -2.32
N LYS A 92 9.16 -12.74 -1.75
CA LYS A 92 9.52 -12.32 -0.38
C LYS A 92 8.26 -11.98 0.40
N LEU A 93 8.33 -12.11 1.73
CA LEU A 93 7.25 -11.67 2.61
C LEU A 93 7.61 -10.32 3.22
N VAL A 94 6.73 -9.34 3.03
CA VAL A 94 6.84 -8.03 3.66
C VAL A 94 5.88 -8.00 4.85
N SER A 95 6.41 -7.73 6.05
CA SER A 95 5.60 -7.57 7.26
C SER A 95 5.83 -6.16 7.80
N ILE A 96 4.75 -5.41 7.96
CA ILE A 96 4.81 -4.03 8.45
C ILE A 96 3.87 -3.91 9.63
N HIS A 97 4.43 -3.52 10.77
CA HIS A 97 3.64 -3.26 11.97
C HIS A 97 3.23 -1.80 12.02
N ASN A 98 1.97 -1.54 12.35
CA ASN A 98 1.41 -0.19 12.45
C ASN A 98 1.74 0.66 11.21
N PRO A 99 1.26 0.27 10.03
CA PRO A 99 1.61 0.97 8.79
C PRO A 99 1.12 2.42 8.72
N ILE A 100 0.09 2.78 9.48
CA ILE A 100 -0.43 4.15 9.53
C ILE A 100 0.01 4.78 10.85
N ARG A 101 1.22 5.35 10.88
CA ARG A 101 1.81 5.92 12.08
C ARG A 101 2.25 7.37 11.95
N LEU A 102 2.45 7.88 10.74
CA LEU A 102 2.79 9.29 10.53
C LEU A 102 1.55 10.15 10.77
N GLU A 103 1.71 11.20 11.56
CA GLU A 103 0.58 12.06 11.89
C GLU A 103 0.16 12.96 10.75
N LYS A 104 1.13 13.48 10.01
CA LYS A 104 0.87 14.51 8.99
C LYS A 104 1.11 13.99 7.58
N LYS A 105 0.20 14.35 6.69
CA LYS A 105 0.29 14.04 5.26
C LYS A 105 1.56 14.61 4.63
N GLU A 106 2.03 15.76 5.09
CA GLU A 106 3.25 16.39 4.56
C GLU A 106 4.51 15.55 4.78
N ASP A 107 4.50 14.65 5.76
CA ASP A 107 5.63 13.79 6.08
C ASP A 107 5.64 12.48 5.28
N THR A 108 4.61 12.21 4.50
CA THR A 108 4.52 11.00 3.67
C THR A 108 5.29 11.18 2.36
N ILE A 109 5.52 10.05 1.69
CA ILE A 109 6.19 10.05 0.39
C ILE A 109 5.31 10.80 -0.63
N LYS A 110 5.91 11.76 -1.34
CA LYS A 110 5.18 12.60 -2.30
C LYS A 110 5.04 11.94 -3.67
N GLU A 111 6.06 11.20 -4.08
CA GLU A 111 6.09 10.55 -5.37
C GLU A 111 5.83 9.06 -5.20
N LEU A 112 4.60 8.65 -5.47
CA LEU A 112 4.20 7.25 -5.45
C LEU A 112 4.26 6.68 -6.86
N LEU A 113 4.85 5.52 -7.00
CA LEU A 113 5.02 4.85 -8.29
C LEU A 113 3.66 4.54 -8.92
N SER A 114 2.70 4.14 -8.11
CA SER A 114 1.36 3.77 -8.56
C SER A 114 0.46 4.95 -8.91
N MET A 115 0.90 6.19 -8.66
CA MET A 115 0.12 7.41 -8.90
C MET A 115 0.73 8.33 -9.96
N ALA A 116 1.73 7.84 -10.65
CA ALA A 116 2.40 8.60 -11.70
C ALA A 116 1.49 8.81 -12.92
#